data_b8b87f377ad638638f87ca91a23ba2ca
#
_entry.id   b8b87f377ad638638f87ca91a23ba2ca
#
_cell.length_a   1.000
_cell.length_b   1.000
_cell.length_c   1.000
_cell.angle_alpha   90.00
_cell.angle_beta   90.00
_cell.angle_gamma   90.00
#
_symmetry.space_group_name_H-M   'P 1'
#
loop_
_entity.id
_entity.type
_entity.pdbx_description
1 polymer ?
#
loop_
_entity_poly.entity_id
_entity_poly.type
_entity_poly.pdbx_seq_one_letter_code
_entity_poly.pdbx_strand_id
1 'polypeptide(L)'
;MTSTSYLDLSDGRSIAYRFTPGTGPVIVFLPGYMSDMAGSKAAALFDMARASGLPCLLFDYSGCGESPGQFADGTLTRWKQEVLALVAALETDEKIVLVGSSMGGWLMLMAGLALGERLAGLIGIAPAPDFTEWGIPQMDKAMLADGETIFEDNPYGPEPTPTHPGFWADGQANLMLDAEIAIDCPVRLLHGQRDPDVPCEVSMRLAEKLRSADVQVTLIKDGDHRLSRDADIRLLLRTVAELVLPLAAPRAEGTPES
;
A
#
# COMPACT_ATOMS: atom_id res chain seq x y z
N MET A 1 -8.54 3.15 22.36
CA MET A 1 -7.62 3.51 21.25
C MET A 1 -6.33 2.72 21.47
N THR A 2 -5.83 2.02 20.46
CA THR A 2 -4.54 1.34 20.55
C THR A 2 -3.45 2.41 20.57
N SER A 3 -2.51 2.35 21.52
CA SER A 3 -1.40 3.30 21.60
C SER A 3 -0.47 3.13 20.40
N THR A 4 0.12 4.21 19.93
CA THR A 4 1.18 4.16 18.94
C THR A 4 2.46 3.63 19.58
N SER A 5 3.11 2.68 18.90
CA SER A 5 4.42 2.13 19.25
C SER A 5 5.44 2.57 18.21
N TYR A 6 6.72 2.42 18.53
CA TYR A 6 7.80 2.82 17.62
C TYR A 6 8.78 1.66 17.42
N LEU A 7 9.18 1.42 16.17
CA LEU A 7 10.26 0.51 15.81
C LEU A 7 11.50 1.31 15.43
N ASP A 8 12.56 1.18 16.24
CA ASP A 8 13.85 1.80 15.94
C ASP A 8 14.65 0.91 15.01
N LEU A 9 15.06 1.45 13.87
CA LEU A 9 15.90 0.76 12.88
C LEU A 9 17.39 1.01 13.15
N SER A 10 18.24 0.11 12.67
CA SER A 10 19.70 0.16 12.88
C SER A 10 20.38 1.40 12.27
N ASP A 11 19.71 2.07 11.33
CA ASP A 11 20.20 3.31 10.69
C ASP A 11 19.69 4.59 11.37
N GLY A 12 19.04 4.46 12.54
CA GLY A 12 18.56 5.59 13.36
C GLY A 12 17.17 6.08 13.00
N ARG A 13 16.48 5.47 12.02
CA ARG A 13 15.05 5.76 11.78
C ARG A 13 14.18 5.16 12.88
N SER A 14 13.09 5.83 13.20
CA SER A 14 12.07 5.36 14.13
C SER A 14 10.71 5.38 13.45
N ILE A 15 10.03 4.25 13.38
CA ILE A 15 8.80 4.08 12.61
C ILE A 15 7.62 3.91 13.55
N ALA A 16 6.68 4.85 13.51
CA ALA A 16 5.44 4.81 14.28
C ALA A 16 4.49 3.76 13.70
N TYR A 17 3.94 2.91 14.56
CA TYR A 17 2.99 1.90 14.12
C TYR A 17 1.93 1.58 15.17
N ARG A 18 0.83 0.98 14.73
CA ARG A 18 -0.23 0.40 15.57
C ARG A 18 -0.44 -1.04 15.12
N PHE A 19 -0.49 -1.93 16.07
CA PHE A 19 -0.73 -3.35 15.79
C PHE A 19 -1.87 -3.89 16.65
N THR A 20 -2.78 -4.64 16.03
CA THR A 20 -3.73 -5.48 16.74
C THR A 20 -3.36 -6.93 16.52
N PRO A 21 -3.18 -7.74 17.59
CA PRO A 21 -2.91 -9.16 17.46
C PRO A 21 -4.17 -9.91 17.02
N GLY A 22 -3.98 -11.12 16.49
CA GLY A 22 -5.07 -11.98 16.05
C GLY A 22 -4.57 -13.32 15.54
N THR A 23 -5.41 -14.06 14.83
CA THR A 23 -5.09 -15.35 14.21
C THR A 23 -5.35 -15.28 12.71
N GLY A 24 -4.44 -15.82 11.91
CA GLY A 24 -4.50 -15.83 10.46
C GLY A 24 -3.56 -14.80 9.83
N PRO A 25 -3.70 -14.52 8.53
CA PRO A 25 -2.77 -13.66 7.82
C PRO A 25 -2.76 -12.24 8.37
N VAL A 26 -1.57 -11.65 8.48
CA VAL A 26 -1.41 -10.27 8.93
C VAL A 26 -1.80 -9.32 7.82
N ILE A 27 -2.77 -8.45 8.10
CA ILE A 27 -3.15 -7.37 7.19
C ILE A 27 -2.21 -6.19 7.44
N VAL A 28 -1.52 -5.70 6.41
CA VAL A 28 -0.63 -4.54 6.48
C VAL A 28 -1.16 -3.46 5.57
N PHE A 29 -1.49 -2.29 6.11
CA PHE A 29 -1.95 -1.15 5.33
C PHE A 29 -0.79 -0.23 4.97
N LEU A 30 -0.64 0.08 3.68
CA LEU A 30 0.38 0.97 3.12
C LEU A 30 -0.29 2.29 2.68
N PRO A 31 -0.05 3.40 3.40
CA PRO A 31 -0.60 4.71 3.06
C PRO A 31 -0.14 5.23 1.70
N GLY A 32 -0.88 6.18 1.14
CA GLY A 32 -0.51 6.92 -0.05
C GLY A 32 0.54 8.02 0.21
N TYR A 33 0.91 8.72 -0.85
CA TYR A 33 1.83 9.86 -0.79
C TYR A 33 1.27 10.96 0.13
N MET A 34 2.08 11.47 1.05
CA MET A 34 1.69 12.44 2.08
C MET A 34 0.47 12.03 2.93
N SER A 35 0.20 10.74 3.02
CA SER A 35 -0.86 10.19 3.88
C SER A 35 -0.27 9.49 5.09
N ASP A 36 -1.14 9.19 6.06
CA ASP A 36 -0.77 8.56 7.32
C ASP A 36 -1.72 7.42 7.72
N MET A 37 -1.39 6.74 8.82
CA MET A 37 -2.17 5.63 9.39
C MET A 37 -3.47 6.06 10.08
N ALA A 38 -3.72 7.37 10.24
CA ALA A 38 -4.95 7.89 10.86
C ALA A 38 -6.08 8.08 9.84
N GLY A 39 -5.80 7.90 8.54
CA GLY A 39 -6.78 8.03 7.49
C GLY A 39 -7.98 7.09 7.64
N SER A 40 -9.15 7.49 7.12
CA SER A 40 -10.43 6.77 7.29
C SER A 40 -10.39 5.30 6.85
N LYS A 41 -9.70 4.99 5.74
CA LYS A 41 -9.51 3.62 5.24
C LYS A 41 -8.70 2.76 6.22
N ALA A 42 -7.58 3.30 6.70
CA ALA A 42 -6.72 2.63 7.67
C ALA A 42 -7.45 2.36 8.99
N ALA A 43 -8.13 3.38 9.51
CA ALA A 43 -8.91 3.26 10.76
C ALA A 43 -10.03 2.22 10.64
N ALA A 44 -10.80 2.26 9.55
CA ALA A 44 -11.90 1.31 9.33
C ALA A 44 -11.38 -0.14 9.18
N LEU A 45 -10.26 -0.32 8.47
CA LEU A 45 -9.61 -1.62 8.31
C LEU A 45 -9.13 -2.18 9.65
N PHE A 46 -8.49 -1.34 10.46
CA PHE A 46 -7.98 -1.71 11.78
C PHE A 46 -9.11 -2.11 12.74
N ASP A 47 -10.20 -1.34 12.75
CA ASP A 47 -11.37 -1.63 13.57
C ASP A 47 -12.06 -2.94 13.13
N MET A 48 -12.18 -3.17 11.83
CA MET A 48 -12.71 -4.43 11.29
C MET A 48 -11.82 -5.62 11.69
N ALA A 49 -10.51 -5.51 11.51
CA ALA A 49 -9.57 -6.58 11.85
C ALA A 49 -9.65 -6.91 13.35
N ARG A 50 -9.65 -5.89 14.22
CA ARG A 50 -9.79 -6.06 15.67
C ARG A 50 -11.12 -6.74 16.04
N ALA A 51 -12.21 -6.33 15.43
CA ALA A 51 -13.53 -6.92 15.69
C ALA A 51 -13.64 -8.37 15.23
N SER A 52 -12.86 -8.74 14.18
CA SER A 52 -12.84 -10.09 13.60
C SER A 52 -11.73 -10.99 14.19
N GLY A 53 -10.92 -10.49 15.13
CA GLY A 53 -9.80 -11.24 15.69
C GLY A 53 -8.65 -11.51 14.70
N LEU A 54 -8.52 -10.67 13.67
CA LEU A 54 -7.45 -10.75 12.67
C LEU A 54 -6.29 -9.82 13.05
N PRO A 55 -5.03 -10.23 12.81
CA PRO A 55 -3.89 -9.35 13.03
C PRO A 55 -3.82 -8.26 11.96
N CYS A 56 -3.60 -7.01 12.39
CA CYS A 56 -3.50 -5.87 11.48
C CYS A 56 -2.43 -4.88 11.94
N LEU A 57 -1.61 -4.45 10.99
CA LEU A 57 -0.55 -3.47 11.15
C LEU A 57 -0.88 -2.21 10.35
N LEU A 58 -0.92 -1.08 11.04
CA LEU A 58 -0.89 0.26 10.46
C LEU A 58 0.43 0.92 10.84
N PHE A 59 0.96 1.79 9.99
CA PHE A 59 2.19 2.51 10.28
C PHE A 59 2.29 3.78 9.44
N ASP A 60 3.19 4.66 9.84
CA ASP A 60 3.60 5.84 9.08
C ASP A 60 5.01 5.65 8.57
N TYR A 61 5.26 5.98 7.30
CA TYR A 61 6.63 6.01 6.77
C TYR A 61 7.47 7.08 7.48
N SER A 62 8.80 6.91 7.54
CA SER A 62 9.68 7.95 8.05
C SER A 62 9.43 9.28 7.35
N GLY A 63 9.29 10.37 8.15
CA GLY A 63 8.94 11.69 7.65
C GLY A 63 7.45 11.92 7.36
N CYS A 64 6.57 10.95 7.70
CA CYS A 64 5.11 11.06 7.57
C CYS A 64 4.42 10.83 8.91
N GLY A 65 3.24 11.43 9.09
CA GLY A 65 2.39 11.22 10.27
C GLY A 65 3.11 11.35 11.60
N GLU A 66 3.06 10.29 12.41
CA GLU A 66 3.72 10.22 13.72
C GLU A 66 5.19 9.74 13.64
N SER A 67 5.68 9.28 12.47
CA SER A 67 7.07 8.85 12.30
C SER A 67 8.01 10.04 12.14
N PRO A 68 9.09 10.14 12.96
CA PRO A 68 10.09 11.20 12.84
C PRO A 68 10.79 11.18 11.48
N GLY A 69 11.42 12.32 11.12
CA GLY A 69 12.23 12.47 9.91
C GLY A 69 11.74 13.62 9.05
N GLN A 70 12.35 13.74 7.88
CA GLN A 70 11.97 14.73 6.89
C GLN A 70 11.29 13.99 5.71
N PHE A 71 10.14 14.47 5.27
CA PHE A 71 9.46 13.90 4.10
C PHE A 71 10.35 13.93 2.86
N ALA A 72 11.19 14.96 2.72
CA ALA A 72 12.14 15.11 1.62
C ALA A 72 13.18 13.99 1.51
N ASP A 73 13.45 13.26 2.61
CA ASP A 73 14.36 12.11 2.63
C ASP A 73 13.68 10.81 2.19
N GLY A 74 12.36 10.83 2.00
CA GLY A 74 11.55 9.69 1.64
C GLY A 74 11.81 9.21 0.21
N THR A 75 11.93 7.90 0.03
CA THR A 75 11.97 7.25 -1.28
C THR A 75 11.19 5.93 -1.24
N LEU A 76 10.78 5.40 -2.39
CA LEU A 76 10.10 4.12 -2.46
C LEU A 76 10.97 2.99 -1.88
N THR A 77 12.26 2.97 -2.21
CA THR A 77 13.22 1.97 -1.69
C THR A 77 13.33 2.06 -0.18
N ARG A 78 13.44 3.26 0.39
CA ARG A 78 13.52 3.49 1.83
C ARG A 78 12.25 3.04 2.54
N TRP A 79 11.09 3.45 2.07
CA TRP A 79 9.80 3.09 2.65
C TRP A 79 9.47 1.60 2.49
N LYS A 80 9.86 0.97 1.36
CA LYS A 80 9.79 -0.50 1.23
C LYS A 80 10.60 -1.21 2.32
N GLN A 81 11.81 -0.74 2.63
CA GLN A 81 12.64 -1.32 3.69
C GLN A 81 11.95 -1.21 5.07
N GLU A 82 11.28 -0.10 5.34
CA GLU A 82 10.52 0.10 6.56
C GLU A 82 9.34 -0.88 6.69
N VAL A 83 8.58 -1.08 5.60
CA VAL A 83 7.53 -2.11 5.54
C VAL A 83 8.08 -3.49 5.90
N LEU A 84 9.19 -3.88 5.27
CA LEU A 84 9.81 -5.20 5.49
C LEU A 84 10.36 -5.34 6.93
N ALA A 85 10.94 -4.28 7.48
CA ALA A 85 11.43 -4.26 8.85
C ALA A 85 10.29 -4.40 9.87
N LEU A 86 9.18 -3.69 9.67
CA LEU A 86 7.98 -3.81 10.51
C LEU A 86 7.39 -5.22 10.46
N VAL A 87 7.26 -5.80 9.26
CA VAL A 87 6.78 -7.18 9.10
C VAL A 87 7.71 -8.19 9.77
N ALA A 88 9.02 -8.00 9.69
CA ALA A 88 9.99 -8.85 10.38
C ALA A 88 9.92 -8.72 11.91
N ALA A 89 9.69 -7.50 12.42
CA ALA A 89 9.57 -7.24 13.85
C ALA A 89 8.32 -7.84 14.51
N LEU A 90 7.33 -8.27 13.73
CA LEU A 90 6.16 -8.99 14.26
C LEU A 90 6.51 -10.42 14.74
N GLU A 91 7.69 -10.94 14.39
CA GLU A 91 8.18 -12.27 14.78
C GLU A 91 7.13 -13.39 14.56
N THR A 92 6.43 -13.35 13.44
CA THR A 92 5.40 -14.31 13.08
C THR A 92 5.70 -14.99 11.75
N ASP A 93 5.35 -16.27 11.62
CA ASP A 93 5.40 -17.05 10.38
C ASP A 93 4.11 -16.92 9.58
N GLU A 94 3.13 -16.17 10.07
CA GLU A 94 1.87 -15.96 9.38
C GLU A 94 2.06 -15.33 8.00
N LYS A 95 1.18 -15.66 7.09
CA LYS A 95 1.13 -15.06 5.76
C LYS A 95 0.77 -13.57 5.86
N ILE A 96 1.14 -12.81 4.86
CA ILE A 96 0.93 -11.36 4.80
C ILE A 96 -0.04 -11.02 3.68
N VAL A 97 -1.02 -10.18 3.97
CA VAL A 97 -1.88 -9.53 2.98
C VAL A 97 -1.59 -8.03 3.01
N LEU A 98 -1.14 -7.47 1.89
CA LEU A 98 -0.84 -6.05 1.79
C LEU A 98 -2.05 -5.31 1.20
N VAL A 99 -2.39 -4.17 1.81
CA VAL A 99 -3.45 -3.26 1.34
C VAL A 99 -2.82 -1.91 1.07
N GLY A 100 -2.65 -1.56 -0.20
CA GLY A 100 -1.96 -0.34 -0.61
C GLY A 100 -2.88 0.68 -1.27
N SER A 101 -2.81 1.94 -0.84
CA SER A 101 -3.59 3.05 -1.41
C SER A 101 -2.68 3.99 -2.21
N SER A 102 -3.02 4.28 -3.46
CA SER A 102 -2.28 5.22 -4.32
C SER A 102 -0.79 4.81 -4.43
N MET A 103 0.17 5.66 -4.04
CA MET A 103 1.59 5.31 -3.93
C MET A 103 1.82 4.04 -3.07
N GLY A 104 1.04 3.86 -2.01
CA GLY A 104 1.08 2.63 -1.20
C GLY A 104 0.78 1.38 -2.02
N GLY A 105 0.04 1.49 -3.12
CA GLY A 105 -0.16 0.42 -4.09
C GLY A 105 1.12 0.08 -4.88
N TRP A 106 1.98 1.04 -5.16
CA TRP A 106 3.30 0.77 -5.74
C TRP A 106 4.21 0.07 -4.73
N LEU A 107 4.29 0.61 -3.52
CA LEU A 107 5.05 -0.02 -2.42
C LEU A 107 4.54 -1.43 -2.09
N MET A 108 3.24 -1.67 -2.19
CA MET A 108 2.62 -2.99 -2.04
C MET A 108 3.21 -4.00 -3.02
N LEU A 109 3.39 -3.62 -4.29
CA LEU A 109 4.01 -4.49 -5.30
C LEU A 109 5.48 -4.75 -4.98
N MET A 110 6.24 -3.70 -4.67
CA MET A 110 7.67 -3.80 -4.33
C MET A 110 7.92 -4.64 -3.06
N ALA A 111 7.12 -4.43 -2.02
CA ALA A 111 7.20 -5.21 -0.79
C ALA A 111 6.71 -6.64 -0.99
N GLY A 112 5.66 -6.84 -1.78
CA GLY A 112 5.11 -8.15 -2.12
C GLY A 112 6.12 -9.05 -2.82
N LEU A 113 6.86 -8.52 -3.79
CA LEU A 113 7.97 -9.23 -4.45
C LEU A 113 9.06 -9.64 -3.45
N ALA A 114 9.38 -8.78 -2.49
CA ALA A 114 10.40 -9.07 -1.48
C ALA A 114 9.93 -10.07 -0.42
N LEU A 115 8.64 -10.12 -0.10
CA LEU A 115 8.05 -11.09 0.83
C LEU A 115 7.99 -12.51 0.25
N GLY A 116 7.96 -12.66 -1.06
CA GLY A 116 7.96 -13.96 -1.73
C GLY A 116 6.83 -14.88 -1.24
N GLU A 117 7.18 -16.06 -0.76
CA GLU A 117 6.21 -17.06 -0.28
C GLU A 117 5.39 -16.62 0.94
N ARG A 118 5.83 -15.62 1.67
CA ARG A 118 5.03 -15.07 2.78
C ARG A 118 3.84 -14.26 2.31
N LEU A 119 3.85 -13.76 1.08
CA LEU A 119 2.75 -13.00 0.51
C LEU A 119 1.57 -13.92 0.20
N ALA A 120 0.39 -13.59 0.71
CA ALA A 120 -0.84 -14.34 0.48
C ALA A 120 -1.90 -13.60 -0.33
N GLY A 121 -1.79 -12.28 -0.45
CA GLY A 121 -2.73 -11.49 -1.25
C GLY A 121 -2.39 -10.01 -1.28
N LEU A 122 -2.90 -9.33 -2.31
CA LEU A 122 -2.76 -7.90 -2.50
C LEU A 122 -4.12 -7.23 -2.71
N ILE A 123 -4.30 -6.06 -2.12
CA ILE A 123 -5.47 -5.22 -2.35
C ILE A 123 -5.00 -3.80 -2.66
N GLY A 124 -5.19 -3.35 -3.89
CA GLY A 124 -4.86 -2.00 -4.34
C GLY A 124 -6.09 -1.08 -4.35
N ILE A 125 -5.97 0.09 -3.76
CA ILE A 125 -6.99 1.14 -3.75
C ILE A 125 -6.47 2.30 -4.58
N ALA A 126 -7.00 2.49 -5.79
CA ALA A 126 -6.48 3.44 -6.78
C ALA A 126 -4.94 3.37 -6.88
N PRO A 127 -4.35 2.16 -7.05
CA PRO A 127 -2.91 1.99 -7.00
C PRO A 127 -2.23 2.79 -8.12
N ALA A 128 -1.12 3.44 -7.77
CA ALA A 128 -0.39 4.33 -8.67
C ALA A 128 1.07 3.88 -8.91
N PRO A 129 1.31 2.63 -9.40
CA PRO A 129 2.66 2.26 -9.78
C PRO A 129 3.15 3.16 -10.93
N ASP A 130 4.44 3.47 -10.92
CA ASP A 130 5.13 4.26 -11.94
C ASP A 130 4.61 5.70 -12.13
N PHE A 131 3.92 6.28 -11.13
CA PHE A 131 3.35 7.62 -11.29
C PHE A 131 4.43 8.71 -11.50
N THR A 132 5.65 8.47 -11.08
CA THR A 132 6.78 9.37 -11.38
C THR A 132 7.11 9.41 -12.88
N GLU A 133 6.66 8.42 -13.66
CA GLU A 133 6.82 8.39 -15.11
C GLU A 133 5.61 8.96 -15.84
N TRP A 134 4.41 8.44 -15.60
CA TRP A 134 3.23 8.86 -16.36
C TRP A 134 2.50 10.06 -15.75
N GLY A 135 2.67 10.34 -14.45
CA GLY A 135 1.96 11.41 -13.72
C GLY A 135 2.67 12.77 -13.73
N ILE A 136 3.97 12.82 -14.06
CA ILE A 136 4.78 14.05 -14.00
C ILE A 136 5.05 14.57 -15.42
N PRO A 137 4.73 15.85 -15.71
CA PRO A 137 5.02 16.49 -16.99
C PRO A 137 6.52 16.50 -17.32
N GLN A 138 6.87 16.50 -18.61
CA GLN A 138 8.27 16.44 -19.05
C GLN A 138 9.12 17.62 -18.55
N MET A 139 8.51 18.81 -18.44
CA MET A 139 9.21 20.01 -17.93
C MET A 139 9.57 19.83 -16.46
N ASP A 140 8.65 19.28 -15.66
CA ASP A 140 8.83 19.06 -14.22
C ASP A 140 9.84 17.93 -13.98
N LYS A 141 9.84 16.89 -14.83
CA LYS A 141 10.89 15.86 -14.81
C LYS A 141 12.28 16.46 -15.06
N ALA A 142 12.42 17.46 -15.93
CA ALA A 142 13.69 18.13 -16.15
C ALA A 142 14.13 18.92 -14.90
N MET A 143 13.23 19.63 -14.24
CA MET A 143 13.53 20.33 -12.98
C MET A 143 13.96 19.34 -11.87
N LEU A 144 13.25 18.21 -11.73
CA LEU A 144 13.62 17.15 -10.79
C LEU A 144 14.99 16.55 -11.10
N ALA A 145 15.32 16.35 -12.38
CA ALA A 145 16.63 15.86 -12.82
C ALA A 145 17.76 16.85 -12.50
N ASP A 146 17.46 18.15 -12.54
CA ASP A 146 18.39 19.22 -12.17
C ASP A 146 18.51 19.44 -10.64
N GLY A 147 17.78 18.64 -9.85
CA GLY A 147 17.82 18.67 -8.39
C GLY A 147 16.80 19.64 -7.74
N GLU A 148 15.84 20.14 -8.49
CA GLU A 148 14.82 21.04 -7.98
C GLU A 148 13.60 20.26 -7.47
N THR A 149 12.98 20.73 -6.38
CA THR A 149 11.69 20.22 -5.89
C THR A 149 10.57 20.90 -6.65
N ILE A 150 9.65 20.12 -7.21
CA ILE A 150 8.42 20.64 -7.80
C ILE A 150 7.28 20.66 -6.78
N PHE A 151 6.29 21.51 -7.00
CA PHE A 151 5.11 21.64 -6.16
C PHE A 151 3.86 21.64 -7.00
N GLU A 152 2.90 20.79 -6.65
CA GLU A 152 1.60 20.70 -7.33
C GLU A 152 0.49 21.17 -6.40
N ASP A 153 -0.59 21.68 -6.95
CA ASP A 153 -1.78 22.05 -6.18
C ASP A 153 -2.31 20.81 -5.43
N ASN A 154 -2.63 21.00 -4.16
CA ASN A 154 -3.16 19.95 -3.30
C ASN A 154 -4.67 20.14 -3.07
N PRO A 155 -5.55 19.41 -3.78
CA PRO A 155 -6.99 19.55 -3.59
C PRO A 155 -7.48 19.01 -2.23
N TYR A 156 -6.59 18.36 -1.45
CA TYR A 156 -6.92 17.69 -0.19
C TYR A 156 -6.41 18.42 1.06
N GLY A 157 -5.63 19.50 0.89
CA GLY A 157 -5.04 20.25 1.99
C GLY A 157 -4.58 21.65 1.58
N PRO A 158 -4.23 22.50 2.57
CA PRO A 158 -3.85 23.89 2.28
C PRO A 158 -2.42 24.05 1.70
N GLU A 159 -1.58 23.06 1.92
CA GLU A 159 -0.17 23.09 1.47
C GLU A 159 -0.02 22.34 0.16
N PRO A 160 0.78 22.87 -0.79
CA PRO A 160 1.04 22.18 -2.05
C PRO A 160 1.74 20.83 -1.82
N THR A 161 1.54 19.90 -2.74
CA THR A 161 2.20 18.60 -2.71
C THR A 161 3.60 18.72 -3.31
N PRO A 162 4.69 18.52 -2.54
CA PRO A 162 6.04 18.50 -3.07
C PRO A 162 6.36 17.16 -3.72
N THR A 163 7.09 17.18 -4.83
CA THR A 163 7.85 16.01 -5.30
C THR A 163 9.34 16.34 -5.27
N HIS A 164 10.07 15.58 -4.48
CA HIS A 164 11.50 15.79 -4.28
C HIS A 164 12.34 15.01 -5.29
N PRO A 165 13.50 15.53 -5.72
CA PRO A 165 14.37 14.89 -6.70
C PRO A 165 14.78 13.46 -6.33
N GLY A 166 15.08 13.22 -5.05
CA GLY A 166 15.45 11.90 -4.54
C GLY A 166 14.32 10.88 -4.66
N PHE A 167 13.09 11.29 -4.34
CA PHE A 167 11.91 10.43 -4.52
C PHE A 167 11.66 10.11 -6.00
N TRP A 168 11.72 11.13 -6.87
CA TRP A 168 11.53 10.93 -8.31
C TRP A 168 12.59 10.02 -8.91
N ALA A 169 13.88 10.25 -8.62
CA ALA A 169 14.97 9.43 -9.13
C ALA A 169 14.87 7.96 -8.69
N ASP A 170 14.50 7.73 -7.42
CA ASP A 170 14.26 6.37 -6.91
C ASP A 170 13.03 5.74 -7.58
N GLY A 171 11.97 6.53 -7.84
CA GLY A 171 10.81 6.07 -8.61
C GLY A 171 11.19 5.63 -10.02
N GLN A 172 12.02 6.41 -10.74
CA GLN A 172 12.51 6.04 -12.07
C GLN A 172 13.34 4.75 -12.06
N ALA A 173 14.03 4.46 -10.97
CA ALA A 173 14.80 3.22 -10.80
C ALA A 173 13.92 2.00 -10.43
N ASN A 174 12.65 2.21 -10.05
CA ASN A 174 11.74 1.18 -9.57
C ASN A 174 10.49 1.03 -10.45
N LEU A 175 10.53 1.44 -11.74
CA LEU A 175 9.40 1.26 -12.67
C LEU A 175 9.08 -0.23 -12.86
N MET A 176 7.78 -0.57 -12.90
CA MET A 176 7.31 -1.95 -12.89
C MET A 176 6.37 -2.30 -14.05
N LEU A 177 5.65 -1.32 -14.61
CA LEU A 177 4.58 -1.59 -15.58
C LEU A 177 5.09 -1.94 -17.00
N ASP A 178 6.38 -1.86 -17.25
CA ASP A 178 6.96 -2.23 -18.57
C ASP A 178 7.26 -3.73 -18.70
N ALA A 179 7.29 -4.47 -17.60
CA ALA A 179 7.58 -5.90 -17.56
C ALA A 179 6.51 -6.69 -16.82
N GLU A 180 6.59 -8.02 -16.88
CA GLU A 180 5.77 -8.90 -16.04
C GLU A 180 6.16 -8.73 -14.55
N ILE A 181 5.14 -8.62 -13.70
CA ILE A 181 5.30 -8.52 -12.24
C ILE A 181 5.09 -9.92 -11.65
N ALA A 182 6.13 -10.49 -11.07
CA ALA A 182 6.17 -11.87 -10.58
C ALA A 182 5.39 -12.05 -9.24
N ILE A 183 4.15 -11.61 -9.21
CA ILE A 183 3.19 -11.80 -8.11
C ILE A 183 2.20 -12.90 -8.54
N ASP A 184 2.10 -13.96 -7.74
CA ASP A 184 1.28 -15.15 -8.06
C ASP A 184 0.05 -15.28 -7.14
N CYS A 185 0.01 -14.55 -6.02
CA CYS A 185 -1.12 -14.57 -5.09
C CYS A 185 -2.35 -13.85 -5.65
N PRO A 186 -3.54 -14.06 -5.07
CA PRO A 186 -4.75 -13.32 -5.43
C PRO A 186 -4.57 -11.81 -5.29
N VAL A 187 -5.06 -11.03 -6.26
CA VAL A 187 -4.99 -9.57 -6.28
C VAL A 187 -6.39 -8.98 -6.50
N ARG A 188 -6.73 -7.96 -5.74
CA ARG A 188 -7.97 -7.18 -5.85
C ARG A 188 -7.63 -5.71 -6.02
N LEU A 189 -8.12 -5.09 -7.10
CA LEU A 189 -7.88 -3.68 -7.41
C LEU A 189 -9.22 -2.94 -7.39
N LEU A 190 -9.33 -1.91 -6.56
CA LEU A 190 -10.49 -1.04 -6.45
C LEU A 190 -10.13 0.32 -7.04
N HIS A 191 -10.87 0.81 -8.05
CA HIS A 191 -10.54 2.07 -8.71
C HIS A 191 -11.78 2.89 -9.05
N GLY A 192 -11.72 4.20 -8.76
CA GLY A 192 -12.76 5.14 -9.12
C GLY A 192 -12.68 5.54 -10.60
N GLN A 193 -13.82 5.52 -11.33
CA GLN A 193 -13.82 5.99 -12.72
C GLN A 193 -13.80 7.53 -12.86
N ARG A 194 -13.97 8.25 -11.73
CA ARG A 194 -13.85 9.72 -11.66
C ARG A 194 -12.61 10.15 -10.87
N ASP A 195 -11.62 9.28 -10.81
CA ASP A 195 -10.32 9.58 -10.21
C ASP A 195 -9.59 10.62 -11.06
N PRO A 196 -9.35 11.85 -10.53
CA PRO A 196 -8.66 12.90 -11.28
C PRO A 196 -7.14 12.76 -11.22
N ASP A 197 -6.61 11.98 -10.26
CA ASP A 197 -5.19 11.90 -9.95
C ASP A 197 -4.54 10.67 -10.63
N VAL A 198 -5.25 9.55 -10.62
CA VAL A 198 -4.78 8.27 -11.19
C VAL A 198 -5.82 7.73 -12.18
N PRO A 199 -5.52 7.72 -13.48
CA PRO A 199 -6.41 7.12 -14.47
C PRO A 199 -6.69 5.64 -14.15
N CYS A 200 -7.95 5.20 -14.24
CA CYS A 200 -8.32 3.82 -13.92
C CYS A 200 -7.67 2.79 -14.88
N GLU A 201 -7.20 3.23 -16.03
CA GLU A 201 -6.39 2.46 -16.97
C GLU A 201 -5.08 1.96 -16.36
N VAL A 202 -4.54 2.65 -15.35
CA VAL A 202 -3.37 2.20 -14.58
C VAL A 202 -3.66 0.87 -13.89
N SER A 203 -4.83 0.72 -13.25
CA SER A 203 -5.23 -0.56 -12.66
C SER A 203 -5.46 -1.65 -13.69
N MET A 204 -5.98 -1.31 -14.87
CA MET A 204 -6.15 -2.28 -15.96
C MET A 204 -4.78 -2.75 -16.47
N ARG A 205 -3.84 -1.81 -16.71
CA ARG A 205 -2.47 -2.14 -17.11
C ARG A 205 -1.76 -2.96 -16.03
N LEU A 206 -1.91 -2.61 -14.76
CA LEU A 206 -1.36 -3.39 -13.65
C LEU A 206 -1.89 -4.83 -13.66
N ALA A 207 -3.21 -5.03 -13.85
CA ALA A 207 -3.80 -6.36 -13.93
C ALA A 207 -3.22 -7.20 -15.09
N GLU A 208 -2.92 -6.58 -16.22
CA GLU A 208 -2.28 -7.26 -17.37
C GLU A 208 -0.81 -7.65 -17.08
N LYS A 209 -0.11 -6.88 -16.24
CA LYS A 209 1.31 -7.13 -15.93
C LYS A 209 1.52 -8.13 -14.80
N LEU A 210 0.54 -8.34 -13.96
CA LEU A 210 0.61 -9.31 -12.87
C LEU A 210 0.61 -10.74 -13.41
N ARG A 211 1.54 -11.57 -12.93
CA ARG A 211 1.63 -13.00 -13.31
C ARG A 211 0.50 -13.83 -12.71
N SER A 212 -0.10 -13.38 -11.61
CA SER A 212 -1.23 -14.05 -10.97
C SER A 212 -2.39 -14.27 -11.94
N ALA A 213 -2.98 -15.48 -11.92
CA ALA A 213 -4.21 -15.80 -12.65
C ALA A 213 -5.48 -15.35 -11.92
N ASP A 214 -5.40 -15.01 -10.62
CA ASP A 214 -6.52 -14.52 -9.81
C ASP A 214 -6.41 -13.01 -9.56
N VAL A 215 -6.66 -12.23 -10.59
CA VAL A 215 -6.69 -10.76 -10.53
C VAL A 215 -8.09 -10.26 -10.83
N GLN A 216 -8.64 -9.43 -9.95
CA GLN A 216 -9.95 -8.81 -10.15
C GLN A 216 -9.83 -7.29 -10.03
N VAL A 217 -10.41 -6.57 -10.99
CA VAL A 217 -10.51 -5.10 -11.00
C VAL A 217 -11.96 -4.70 -10.82
N THR A 218 -12.24 -3.93 -9.78
CA THR A 218 -13.56 -3.36 -9.51
C THR A 218 -13.54 -1.86 -9.81
N LEU A 219 -14.26 -1.46 -10.85
CA LEU A 219 -14.41 -0.05 -11.20
C LEU A 219 -15.65 0.54 -10.52
N ILE A 220 -15.44 1.62 -9.76
CA ILE A 220 -16.50 2.35 -9.06
C ILE A 220 -16.86 3.57 -9.88
N LYS A 221 -18.02 3.56 -10.55
CA LYS A 221 -18.42 4.56 -11.56
C LYS A 221 -18.33 6.01 -11.06
N ASP A 222 -18.78 6.28 -9.83
CA ASP A 222 -18.75 7.60 -9.20
C ASP A 222 -17.61 7.76 -8.17
N GLY A 223 -16.65 6.80 -8.15
CA GLY A 223 -15.51 6.83 -7.26
C GLY A 223 -14.51 7.89 -7.67
N ASP A 224 -14.00 8.63 -6.70
CA ASP A 224 -12.84 9.52 -6.80
C ASP A 224 -11.54 8.79 -6.44
N HIS A 225 -10.40 9.52 -6.41
CA HIS A 225 -9.11 8.97 -6.01
C HIS A 225 -9.11 8.42 -4.58
N ARG A 226 -9.78 9.09 -3.66
CA ARG A 226 -9.73 8.73 -2.24
C ARG A 226 -10.50 7.46 -1.91
N LEU A 227 -11.57 7.16 -2.64
CA LEU A 227 -12.49 6.04 -2.34
C LEU A 227 -12.80 5.96 -0.84
N SER A 228 -13.20 7.10 -0.26
CA SER A 228 -13.38 7.26 1.19
C SER A 228 -14.83 7.49 1.63
N ARG A 229 -15.80 7.41 0.69
CA ARG A 229 -17.23 7.45 1.05
C ARG A 229 -17.60 6.17 1.80
N ASP A 230 -18.64 6.21 2.60
CA ASP A 230 -19.10 5.03 3.36
C ASP A 230 -19.30 3.78 2.50
N ALA A 231 -19.78 3.95 1.26
CA ALA A 231 -19.95 2.85 0.32
C ALA A 231 -18.61 2.26 -0.13
N ASP A 232 -17.61 3.12 -0.35
CA ASP A 232 -16.27 2.72 -0.78
C ASP A 232 -15.53 1.99 0.36
N ILE A 233 -15.65 2.52 1.59
CA ILE A 233 -15.09 1.86 2.78
C ILE A 233 -15.73 0.48 2.98
N ARG A 234 -17.07 0.36 2.89
CA ARG A 234 -17.74 -0.94 2.98
C ARG A 234 -17.29 -1.92 1.89
N LEU A 235 -17.08 -1.43 0.66
CA LEU A 235 -16.54 -2.25 -0.43
C LEU A 235 -15.14 -2.75 -0.11
N LEU A 236 -14.25 -1.86 0.35
CA LEU A 236 -12.89 -2.21 0.78
C LEU A 236 -12.93 -3.31 1.85
N LEU A 237 -13.67 -3.09 2.94
CA LEU A 237 -13.72 -4.04 4.05
C LEU A 237 -14.26 -5.41 3.63
N ARG A 238 -15.27 -5.45 2.75
CA ARG A 238 -15.78 -6.70 2.17
C ARG A 238 -14.72 -7.39 1.32
N THR A 239 -14.04 -6.65 0.45
CA THR A 239 -12.97 -7.19 -0.40
C THR A 239 -11.83 -7.79 0.42
N VAL A 240 -11.44 -7.10 1.51
CA VAL A 240 -10.43 -7.63 2.45
C VAL A 240 -10.93 -8.89 3.14
N ALA A 241 -12.15 -8.88 3.67
CA ALA A 241 -12.73 -10.04 4.36
C ALA A 241 -12.84 -11.27 3.43
N GLU A 242 -13.32 -11.08 2.20
CA GLU A 242 -13.44 -12.14 1.19
C GLU A 242 -12.08 -12.79 0.84
N LEU A 243 -10.99 -12.02 0.88
CA LEU A 243 -9.66 -12.54 0.60
C LEU A 243 -8.99 -13.16 1.83
N VAL A 244 -9.17 -12.56 3.01
CA VAL A 244 -8.44 -12.94 4.24
C VAL A 244 -9.11 -14.10 5.00
N LEU A 245 -10.45 -14.12 5.11
CA LEU A 245 -11.15 -15.13 5.92
C LEU A 245 -10.93 -16.59 5.46
N PRO A 246 -10.89 -16.91 4.16
CA PRO A 246 -10.55 -18.25 3.72
C PRO A 246 -9.13 -18.68 4.08
N LEU A 247 -8.19 -17.72 4.19
CA LEU A 247 -6.80 -17.97 4.57
C LEU A 247 -6.63 -18.16 6.09
N ALA A 248 -7.53 -17.59 6.88
CA ALA A 248 -7.56 -17.72 8.34
C ALA A 248 -8.26 -18.99 8.82
N ALA A 249 -9.01 -19.69 7.95
CA ALA A 249 -9.67 -20.94 8.30
C ALA A 249 -8.64 -22.04 8.62
N PRO A 250 -8.82 -22.85 9.69
CA PRO A 250 -7.94 -23.98 9.95
C PRO A 250 -7.91 -24.89 8.73
N ARG A 251 -6.71 -25.25 8.26
CA ARG A 251 -6.57 -26.26 7.22
C ARG A 251 -7.24 -27.54 7.70
N ALA A 252 -8.25 -28.03 6.98
CA ALA A 252 -8.81 -29.34 7.25
C ALA A 252 -7.65 -30.35 7.22
N GLU A 253 -7.40 -31.01 8.35
CA GLU A 253 -6.42 -32.08 8.43
C GLU A 253 -6.80 -33.10 7.35
N GLY A 254 -5.88 -33.34 6.41
CA GLY A 254 -6.09 -34.27 5.31
C GLY A 254 -6.47 -35.62 5.89
N THR A 255 -7.65 -36.12 5.51
CA THR A 255 -8.05 -37.50 5.77
C THR A 255 -6.95 -38.39 5.17
N PRO A 256 -6.29 -39.27 5.95
CA PRO A 256 -5.33 -40.18 5.38
C PRO A 256 -6.06 -41.08 4.36
N GLU A 257 -5.61 -41.04 3.13
CA GLU A 257 -6.05 -41.98 2.11
C GLU A 257 -5.77 -43.42 2.61
N SER A 258 -6.83 -44.18 2.81
CA SER A 258 -6.83 -45.59 3.16
C SER A 258 -6.65 -46.50 1.93
#